data_5c87b38c6cbd504c57bcf54413f98600
#
_entry.id   5c87b38c6cbd504c57bcf54413f98600
#
_cell.length_a   1.000
_cell.length_b   1.000
_cell.length_c   1.000
_cell.angle_alpha   90.00
_cell.angle_beta   90.00
_cell.angle_gamma   90.00
#
_symmetry.space_group_name_H-M   'P 1'
#
loop_
_entity.id
_entity.type
_entity.pdbx_description
1 polymer ?
#
loop_
_entity_poly.entity_id
_entity_poly.type
_entity_poly.pdbx_seq_one_letter_code
_entity_poly.pdbx_strand_id
1 'polypeptide(L)'
;MIVHKSLQLGAITFLLAACGSTPKPVAPIERIDPVAGNVKPEDAPTRGNIVIATDIRKACGLSDVDAYFAFDSDHVRSEDKRVLRTLADCFTSGPLKGHQMSLIGHADPRGSEDYNLALGGRRADNVKFIIVAENMNANSISTTSRGKMDATGTDEASWAKDRTVDVELID
;
A
#
# COMPACT_ATOMS: atom_id res chain seq x y z
N MET A 1 39.69 -77.13 -9.82
CA MET A 1 39.38 -76.90 -11.23
C MET A 1 38.35 -75.78 -11.27
N ILE A 2 38.84 -74.55 -11.38
CA ILE A 2 38.00 -73.32 -11.29
C ILE A 2 37.96 -72.71 -12.68
N VAL A 3 36.77 -72.67 -13.27
CA VAL A 3 36.51 -72.09 -14.59
C VAL A 3 36.09 -70.66 -14.41
N HIS A 4 36.92 -69.73 -14.83
CA HIS A 4 36.59 -68.28 -14.89
C HIS A 4 35.77 -68.00 -16.17
N LYS A 5 34.54 -67.52 -15.96
CA LYS A 5 33.69 -67.02 -17.04
C LYS A 5 33.88 -65.49 -17.15
N SER A 6 34.53 -65.06 -18.17
CA SER A 6 34.69 -63.61 -18.51
C SER A 6 33.37 -63.03 -18.98
N LEU A 7 32.90 -62.00 -18.28
CA LEU A 7 31.72 -61.24 -18.65
C LEU A 7 32.19 -59.96 -19.41
N GLN A 8 31.90 -59.92 -20.72
CA GLN A 8 32.18 -58.73 -21.54
C GLN A 8 31.09 -57.68 -21.32
N LEU A 9 31.48 -56.52 -20.83
CA LEU A 9 30.57 -55.36 -20.61
C LEU A 9 30.59 -54.54 -21.92
N GLY A 10 29.48 -54.57 -22.66
CA GLY A 10 29.28 -53.74 -23.83
C GLY A 10 28.96 -52.30 -23.43
N ALA A 11 29.81 -51.38 -23.81
CA ALA A 11 29.58 -49.96 -23.63
C ALA A 11 28.57 -49.43 -24.67
N ILE A 12 27.37 -49.08 -24.23
CA ILE A 12 26.38 -48.37 -25.05
C ILE A 12 26.64 -46.87 -24.91
N THR A 13 27.19 -46.28 -25.99
CA THR A 13 27.41 -44.84 -26.07
C THR A 13 26.10 -44.15 -26.44
N PHE A 14 25.45 -43.50 -25.49
CA PHE A 14 24.30 -42.63 -25.76
C PHE A 14 24.81 -41.28 -26.25
N LEU A 15 24.58 -40.94 -27.51
CA LEU A 15 24.73 -39.58 -28.02
C LEU A 15 23.51 -38.76 -27.58
N LEU A 16 23.70 -37.89 -26.57
CA LEU A 16 22.76 -36.84 -26.23
C LEU A 16 22.99 -35.65 -27.17
N ALA A 17 22.11 -35.50 -28.18
CA ALA A 17 22.02 -34.27 -28.94
C ALA A 17 21.41 -33.17 -28.07
N ALA A 18 22.24 -32.33 -27.47
CA ALA A 18 21.81 -31.13 -26.77
C ALA A 18 21.44 -30.07 -27.80
N CYS A 19 20.12 -29.87 -28.02
CA CYS A 19 19.61 -28.63 -28.63
C CYS A 19 19.82 -27.47 -27.64
N GLY A 20 20.97 -26.85 -27.72
CA GLY A 20 21.28 -25.62 -26.97
C GLY A 20 20.64 -24.42 -27.67
N SER A 21 19.45 -24.00 -27.22
CA SER A 21 18.96 -22.66 -27.51
C SER A 21 19.69 -21.69 -26.57
N THR A 22 20.66 -20.95 -27.11
CA THR A 22 21.32 -19.86 -26.37
C THR A 22 20.30 -18.79 -26.04
N PRO A 23 20.13 -18.40 -24.76
CA PRO A 23 19.28 -17.27 -24.43
C PRO A 23 19.89 -16.00 -25.07
N LYS A 24 19.01 -15.25 -25.76
CA LYS A 24 19.36 -13.96 -26.35
C LYS A 24 19.81 -13.02 -25.24
N PRO A 25 20.93 -12.29 -25.38
CA PRO A 25 21.38 -11.34 -24.36
C PRO A 25 20.27 -10.31 -24.10
N VAL A 26 19.81 -10.24 -22.86
CA VAL A 26 18.92 -9.16 -22.40
C VAL A 26 19.79 -7.90 -22.39
N ALA A 27 19.36 -6.86 -23.12
CA ALA A 27 20.01 -5.56 -23.08
C ALA A 27 20.07 -5.06 -21.64
N PRO A 28 21.17 -4.39 -21.21
CA PRO A 28 21.28 -3.83 -19.89
C PRO A 28 20.07 -2.90 -19.66
N ILE A 29 19.36 -3.10 -18.58
CA ILE A 29 18.34 -2.16 -18.12
C ILE A 29 19.10 -0.87 -17.78
N GLU A 30 18.95 0.13 -18.64
CA GLU A 30 19.46 1.47 -18.38
C GLU A 30 18.88 1.91 -17.04
N ARG A 31 19.74 2.11 -16.03
CA ARG A 31 19.32 2.67 -14.76
C ARG A 31 18.83 4.08 -15.05
N ILE A 32 17.52 4.26 -14.98
CA ILE A 32 16.94 5.59 -14.91
C ILE A 32 17.39 6.11 -13.55
N ASP A 33 18.44 6.94 -13.53
CA ASP A 33 18.82 7.67 -12.33
C ASP A 33 17.59 8.44 -11.86
N PRO A 34 17.25 8.39 -10.56
CA PRO A 34 16.17 9.21 -10.05
C PRO A 34 16.55 10.66 -10.34
N VAL A 35 15.73 11.33 -11.15
CA VAL A 35 15.85 12.78 -11.36
C VAL A 35 15.70 13.42 -9.99
N ALA A 36 16.84 13.71 -9.36
CA ALA A 36 16.92 14.50 -8.15
C ALA A 36 16.61 15.96 -8.51
N GLY A 37 15.36 16.21 -8.92
CA GLY A 37 14.78 17.53 -8.87
C GLY A 37 14.50 17.82 -7.41
N ASN A 38 15.15 18.85 -6.86
CA ASN A 38 14.75 19.48 -5.60
C ASN A 38 13.35 20.08 -5.75
N VAL A 39 12.33 19.21 -5.77
CA VAL A 39 10.94 19.62 -5.64
C VAL A 39 10.74 19.90 -4.16
N LYS A 40 10.61 21.19 -3.85
CA LYS A 40 10.25 21.67 -2.52
C LYS A 40 9.01 20.88 -2.06
N PRO A 41 8.97 20.36 -0.83
CA PRO A 41 7.83 19.53 -0.34
C PRO A 41 6.47 20.22 -0.45
N GLU A 42 6.46 21.53 -0.61
CA GLU A 42 5.28 22.38 -0.68
C GLU A 42 4.55 22.35 -2.06
N ASP A 43 5.22 21.92 -3.13
CA ASP A 43 4.70 22.00 -4.50
C ASP A 43 4.21 20.67 -5.09
N ALA A 44 4.04 19.63 -4.29
CA ALA A 44 3.59 18.32 -4.79
C ALA A 44 2.06 18.16 -4.63
N PRO A 45 1.25 18.50 -5.66
CA PRO A 45 -0.21 18.35 -5.64
C PRO A 45 -0.68 16.87 -5.73
N THR A 46 0.23 15.92 -5.67
CA THR A 46 -0.01 14.51 -5.97
C THR A 46 -0.21 13.62 -4.74
N ARG A 47 -0.34 14.21 -3.55
CA ARG A 47 -0.49 13.47 -2.29
C ARG A 47 -1.94 13.11 -2.03
N GLY A 48 -2.16 11.90 -1.51
CA GLY A 48 -3.44 11.54 -0.92
C GLY A 48 -3.45 11.90 0.57
N ASN A 49 -4.62 12.19 1.12
CA ASN A 49 -4.80 12.63 2.50
C ASN A 49 -5.48 11.56 3.36
N ILE A 50 -5.24 11.61 4.67
CA ILE A 50 -6.06 10.92 5.67
C ILE A 50 -6.91 12.00 6.34
N VAL A 51 -8.22 11.92 6.14
CA VAL A 51 -9.19 12.88 6.64
C VAL A 51 -9.85 12.30 7.88
N ILE A 52 -9.60 12.91 9.04
CA ILE A 52 -10.18 12.47 10.32
C ILE A 52 -11.43 13.31 10.59
N ALA A 53 -12.57 12.66 10.85
CA ALA A 53 -13.82 13.32 11.15
C ALA A 53 -13.70 14.32 12.31
N THR A 54 -14.46 15.39 12.24
CA THR A 54 -14.34 16.54 13.18
C THR A 54 -14.64 16.16 14.63
N ASP A 55 -15.57 15.27 14.87
CA ASP A 55 -15.93 14.73 16.18
C ASP A 55 -14.77 13.94 16.81
N ILE A 56 -14.14 13.06 16.03
CA ILE A 56 -12.94 12.34 16.44
C ILE A 56 -11.80 13.32 16.75
N ARG A 57 -11.55 14.30 15.87
CA ARG A 57 -10.49 15.29 16.08
C ARG A 57 -10.69 16.06 17.38
N LYS A 58 -11.92 16.51 17.64
CA LYS A 58 -12.26 17.22 18.88
C LYS A 58 -12.08 16.35 20.12
N ALA A 59 -12.58 15.09 20.07
CA ALA A 59 -12.47 14.17 21.20
C ALA A 59 -11.02 13.80 21.52
N CYS A 60 -10.20 13.57 20.48
CA CYS A 60 -8.82 13.12 20.61
C CYS A 60 -7.79 14.27 20.74
N GLY A 61 -8.22 15.53 20.74
CA GLY A 61 -7.31 16.68 20.79
C GLY A 61 -6.38 16.80 19.58
N LEU A 62 -6.80 16.25 18.44
CA LEU A 62 -6.08 16.36 17.19
C LEU A 62 -6.38 17.74 16.58
N SER A 63 -5.35 18.58 16.47
CA SER A 63 -5.44 19.83 15.70
C SER A 63 -5.60 19.53 14.22
N ASP A 64 -5.76 20.57 13.37
CA ASP A 64 -5.91 20.45 11.92
C ASP A 64 -4.65 19.88 11.22
N VAL A 65 -4.13 18.78 11.77
CA VAL A 65 -2.96 18.07 11.21
C VAL A 65 -3.48 16.97 10.33
N ASP A 66 -3.32 17.15 9.04
CA ASP A 66 -3.57 16.12 8.05
C ASP A 66 -2.40 15.12 8.03
N ALA A 67 -2.70 13.85 7.92
CA ALA A 67 -1.73 12.82 7.59
C ALA A 67 -1.79 12.53 6.08
N TYR A 68 -0.64 12.26 5.46
CA TYR A 68 -0.55 12.12 4.02
C TYR A 68 0.06 10.78 3.61
N PHE A 69 -0.37 10.29 2.45
CA PHE A 69 0.33 9.20 1.78
C PHE A 69 1.59 9.73 1.08
N ALA A 70 2.60 8.87 0.91
CA ALA A 70 3.73 9.18 0.07
C ALA A 70 3.28 9.36 -1.40
N PHE A 71 4.08 10.07 -2.19
CA PHE A 71 3.82 10.28 -3.61
C PHE A 71 3.60 8.94 -4.34
N ASP A 72 2.58 8.86 -5.18
CA ASP A 72 2.20 7.66 -5.98
C ASP A 72 2.22 6.36 -5.17
N SER A 73 1.72 6.42 -3.93
CA SER A 73 1.82 5.33 -2.97
C SER A 73 0.53 5.17 -2.17
N ASP A 74 0.36 3.99 -1.64
CA ASP A 74 -0.62 3.63 -0.62
C ASP A 74 -0.02 3.64 0.81
N HIS A 75 1.27 4.04 0.94
CA HIS A 75 1.98 4.07 2.22
C HIS A 75 1.94 5.45 2.87
N VAL A 76 1.59 5.48 4.16
CA VAL A 76 1.61 6.70 4.99
C VAL A 76 3.05 7.13 5.23
N ARG A 77 3.32 8.44 5.14
CA ARG A 77 4.65 9.00 5.41
C ARG A 77 5.07 8.77 6.86
N SER A 78 6.36 8.58 7.07
CA SER A 78 6.91 8.29 8.41
C SER A 78 6.63 9.39 9.43
N GLU A 79 6.67 10.65 8.99
CA GLU A 79 6.37 11.83 9.83
C GLU A 79 4.91 11.88 10.28
N ASP A 80 3.99 11.35 9.47
CA ASP A 80 2.55 11.41 9.73
C ASP A 80 2.04 10.25 10.60
N LYS A 81 2.83 9.21 10.77
CA LYS A 81 2.48 8.09 11.66
C LYS A 81 2.20 8.51 13.10
N ARG A 82 2.73 9.67 13.53
CA ARG A 82 2.47 10.21 14.86
C ARG A 82 0.99 10.57 15.06
N VAL A 83 0.33 11.10 14.04
CA VAL A 83 -1.11 11.41 14.09
C VAL A 83 -1.91 10.13 14.28
N LEU A 84 -1.57 9.06 13.53
CA LEU A 84 -2.22 7.76 13.65
C LEU A 84 -1.98 7.08 15.00
N ARG A 85 -0.80 7.29 15.61
CA ARG A 85 -0.52 6.84 16.98
C ARG A 85 -1.42 7.56 17.99
N THR A 86 -1.50 8.90 17.93
CA THR A 86 -2.39 9.67 18.80
C THR A 86 -3.85 9.24 18.63
N LEU A 87 -4.26 8.94 17.40
CA LEU A 87 -5.58 8.40 17.10
C LEU A 87 -5.78 7.03 17.77
N ALA A 88 -4.83 6.10 17.62
CA ALA A 88 -4.88 4.79 18.27
C ALA A 88 -4.98 4.89 19.81
N ASP A 89 -4.17 5.76 20.43
CA ASP A 89 -4.19 6.00 21.86
C ASP A 89 -5.55 6.51 22.33
N CYS A 90 -6.20 7.38 21.55
CA CYS A 90 -7.52 7.92 21.85
C CYS A 90 -8.60 6.84 21.90
N PHE A 91 -8.54 5.82 21.02
CA PHE A 91 -9.49 4.72 20.96
C PHE A 91 -9.14 3.54 21.91
N THR A 92 -7.90 3.43 22.36
CA THR A 92 -7.48 2.36 23.27
C THR A 92 -7.58 2.75 24.74
N SER A 93 -7.19 3.96 25.08
CA SER A 93 -7.09 4.44 26.47
C SER A 93 -7.66 5.84 26.70
N GLY A 94 -7.96 6.57 25.62
CA GLY A 94 -8.44 7.94 25.65
C GLY A 94 -9.95 8.09 25.63
N PRO A 95 -10.46 9.27 25.24
CA PRO A 95 -11.89 9.62 25.28
C PRO A 95 -12.80 8.73 24.42
N LEU A 96 -12.29 8.12 23.36
CA LEU A 96 -13.05 7.23 22.47
C LEU A 96 -12.80 5.74 22.78
N LYS A 97 -12.35 5.41 23.98
CA LYS A 97 -12.10 4.03 24.38
C LYS A 97 -13.34 3.15 24.22
N GLY A 98 -13.18 2.06 23.46
CA GLY A 98 -14.25 1.09 23.23
C GLY A 98 -15.15 1.40 22.04
N HIS A 99 -15.03 2.55 21.42
CA HIS A 99 -15.71 2.86 20.16
C HIS A 99 -15.05 2.16 18.99
N GLN A 100 -15.78 2.05 17.88
CA GLN A 100 -15.31 1.47 16.63
C GLN A 100 -15.02 2.55 15.59
N MET A 101 -14.14 2.23 14.64
CA MET A 101 -13.66 3.12 13.60
C MET A 101 -13.94 2.55 12.22
N SER A 102 -14.41 3.39 11.30
CA SER A 102 -14.50 3.10 9.87
C SER A 102 -13.39 3.82 9.11
N LEU A 103 -12.73 3.09 8.21
CA LEU A 103 -11.74 3.63 7.28
C LEU A 103 -12.27 3.44 5.86
N ILE A 104 -12.52 4.53 5.15
CA ILE A 104 -13.10 4.53 3.81
C ILE A 104 -12.08 5.05 2.82
N GLY A 105 -11.62 4.19 1.92
CA GLY A 105 -10.60 4.56 0.93
C GLY A 105 -11.20 5.08 -0.37
N HIS A 106 -10.64 6.17 -0.88
CA HIS A 106 -11.03 6.85 -2.10
C HIS A 106 -9.89 6.95 -3.10
N ALA A 107 -10.22 7.14 -4.37
CA ALA A 107 -9.29 7.32 -5.46
C ALA A 107 -9.78 8.43 -6.40
N ASP A 108 -8.87 9.01 -7.19
CA ASP A 108 -9.21 9.98 -8.22
C ASP A 108 -9.93 9.34 -9.42
N PRO A 109 -10.54 10.12 -10.34
CA PRO A 109 -11.41 9.59 -11.38
C PRO A 109 -10.68 8.81 -12.49
N ARG A 110 -9.35 8.84 -12.54
CA ARG A 110 -8.56 8.19 -13.60
C ARG A 110 -8.52 6.68 -13.43
N GLY A 111 -8.48 5.95 -14.55
CA GLY A 111 -8.40 4.48 -14.55
C GLY A 111 -9.78 3.79 -14.44
N SER A 112 -9.75 2.46 -14.37
CA SER A 112 -10.97 1.65 -14.26
C SER A 112 -11.58 1.70 -12.86
N GLU A 113 -12.86 1.35 -12.75
CA GLU A 113 -13.56 1.28 -11.47
C GLU A 113 -12.96 0.22 -10.55
N ASP A 114 -12.76 -1.01 -11.08
CA ASP A 114 -12.18 -2.11 -10.31
C ASP A 114 -10.78 -1.80 -9.78
N TYR A 115 -9.95 -1.16 -10.60
CA TYR A 115 -8.61 -0.73 -10.17
C TYR A 115 -8.69 0.26 -9.01
N ASN A 116 -9.55 1.29 -9.14
CA ASN A 116 -9.70 2.32 -8.11
C ASN A 116 -10.34 1.78 -6.84
N LEU A 117 -11.28 0.85 -6.95
CA LEU A 117 -11.85 0.17 -5.80
C LEU A 117 -10.76 -0.60 -5.02
N ALA A 118 -9.92 -1.36 -5.73
CA ALA A 118 -8.81 -2.06 -5.11
C ALA A 118 -7.75 -1.09 -4.51
N LEU A 119 -7.45 0.03 -5.19
CA LEU A 119 -6.48 1.03 -4.71
C LEU A 119 -6.97 1.72 -3.42
N GLY A 120 -8.23 2.15 -3.38
CA GLY A 120 -8.83 2.73 -2.18
C GLY A 120 -8.81 1.73 -1.01
N GLY A 121 -9.16 0.45 -1.27
CA GLY A 121 -9.09 -0.61 -0.26
C GLY A 121 -7.68 -0.78 0.33
N ARG A 122 -6.66 -0.86 -0.52
CA ARG A 122 -5.27 -0.96 -0.04
C ARG A 122 -4.85 0.23 0.82
N ARG A 123 -5.29 1.45 0.49
CA ARG A 123 -5.01 2.64 1.31
C ARG A 123 -5.65 2.55 2.70
N ALA A 124 -6.93 2.17 2.75
CA ALA A 124 -7.64 1.97 4.02
C ALA A 124 -6.98 0.87 4.87
N ASP A 125 -6.61 -0.26 4.26
CA ASP A 125 -5.93 -1.36 4.94
C ASP A 125 -4.55 -0.98 5.47
N ASN A 126 -3.78 -0.16 4.75
CA ASN A 126 -2.49 0.34 5.23
C ASN A 126 -2.63 1.28 6.43
N VAL A 127 -3.65 2.14 6.45
CA VAL A 127 -3.97 2.95 7.63
C VAL A 127 -4.35 2.05 8.81
N LYS A 128 -5.23 1.07 8.59
CA LYS A 128 -5.59 0.07 9.61
C LYS A 128 -4.36 -0.65 10.16
N PHE A 129 -3.48 -1.12 9.28
CA PHE A 129 -2.24 -1.81 9.69
C PHE A 129 -1.40 -0.98 10.66
N ILE A 130 -1.25 0.32 10.38
CA ILE A 130 -0.48 1.23 11.26
C ILE A 130 -1.18 1.40 12.60
N ILE A 131 -2.50 1.64 12.61
CA ILE A 131 -3.28 1.83 13.84
C ILE A 131 -3.28 0.57 14.72
N VAL A 132 -3.36 -0.62 14.12
CA VAL A 132 -3.27 -1.91 14.82
C VAL A 132 -1.87 -2.12 15.40
N ALA A 133 -0.81 -1.71 14.68
CA ALA A 133 0.56 -1.76 15.19
C ALA A 133 0.78 -0.86 16.42
N GLU A 134 -0.06 0.16 16.61
CA GLU A 134 -0.11 1.03 17.80
C GLU A 134 -1.12 0.51 18.87
N ASN A 135 -1.36 -0.82 18.89
CA ASN A 135 -2.15 -1.58 19.87
C ASN A 135 -3.68 -1.38 19.85
N MET A 136 -4.25 -0.80 18.80
CA MET A 136 -5.71 -0.81 18.66
C MET A 136 -6.20 -2.20 18.20
N ASN A 137 -7.35 -2.64 18.73
CA ASN A 137 -7.93 -3.93 18.37
C ASN A 137 -8.38 -3.92 16.89
N ALA A 138 -7.87 -4.85 16.09
CA ALA A 138 -8.21 -4.98 14.68
C ALA A 138 -9.71 -5.17 14.40
N ASN A 139 -10.45 -5.80 15.34
CA ASN A 139 -11.90 -6.00 15.23
C ASN A 139 -12.71 -4.72 15.49
N SER A 140 -12.08 -3.68 16.05
CA SER A 140 -12.70 -2.36 16.24
C SER A 140 -12.50 -1.43 15.04
N ILE A 141 -11.87 -1.92 13.95
CA ILE A 141 -11.60 -1.13 12.75
C ILE A 141 -12.19 -1.86 11.53
N SER A 142 -13.17 -1.26 10.89
CA SER A 142 -13.65 -1.68 9.57
C SER A 142 -12.91 -0.94 8.46
N THR A 143 -12.67 -1.60 7.35
CA THR A 143 -12.15 -0.99 6.12
C THR A 143 -13.13 -1.21 4.98
N THR A 144 -13.32 -0.19 4.15
CA THR A 144 -14.08 -0.26 2.92
C THR A 144 -13.45 0.64 1.86
N SER A 145 -13.90 0.49 0.62
CA SER A 145 -13.48 1.36 -0.47
C SER A 145 -14.67 1.83 -1.27
N ARG A 146 -14.66 3.09 -1.62
CA ARG A 146 -15.59 3.69 -2.58
C ARG A 146 -14.93 3.91 -3.94
N GLY A 147 -13.63 3.57 -4.06
CA GLY A 147 -12.88 3.76 -5.29
C GLY A 147 -13.00 5.20 -5.78
N LYS A 148 -13.42 5.38 -7.03
CA LYS A 148 -13.63 6.71 -7.65
C LYS A 148 -15.09 7.18 -7.62
N MET A 149 -15.98 6.55 -6.87
CA MET A 149 -17.43 6.86 -6.89
C MET A 149 -17.74 8.29 -6.48
N ASP A 150 -16.95 8.87 -5.56
CA ASP A 150 -17.14 10.22 -5.05
C ASP A 150 -16.15 11.23 -5.66
N ALA A 151 -15.33 10.79 -6.62
CA ALA A 151 -14.34 11.64 -7.25
C ALA A 151 -14.99 12.73 -8.10
N THR A 152 -14.62 13.98 -7.85
CA THR A 152 -15.14 15.17 -8.53
C THR A 152 -14.05 15.98 -9.21
N GLY A 153 -12.78 15.64 -8.99
CA GLY A 153 -11.62 16.35 -9.49
C GLY A 153 -11.50 16.30 -11.01
N THR A 154 -11.00 17.39 -11.58
CA THR A 154 -10.76 17.54 -13.02
C THR A 154 -9.30 17.85 -13.36
N ASP A 155 -8.49 18.18 -12.36
CA ASP A 155 -7.07 18.47 -12.46
C ASP A 155 -6.29 17.88 -11.29
N GLU A 156 -4.96 17.95 -11.33
CA GLU A 156 -4.12 17.32 -10.31
C GLU A 156 -4.36 17.84 -8.89
N ALA A 157 -4.66 19.12 -8.73
CA ALA A 157 -4.92 19.70 -7.41
C ALA A 157 -6.23 19.20 -6.80
N SER A 158 -7.27 19.02 -7.61
CA SER A 158 -8.55 18.46 -7.20
C SER A 158 -8.49 16.92 -7.07
N TRP A 159 -7.75 16.23 -7.94
CA TRP A 159 -7.51 14.78 -7.80
C TRP A 159 -6.77 14.43 -6.49
N ALA A 160 -5.86 15.30 -6.04
CA ALA A 160 -5.21 15.12 -4.74
C ALA A 160 -6.20 15.10 -3.58
N LYS A 161 -7.31 15.84 -3.70
CA LYS A 161 -8.40 15.85 -2.71
C LYS A 161 -9.30 14.61 -2.80
N ASP A 162 -9.43 14.00 -4.01
CA ASP A 162 -10.17 12.76 -4.18
C ASP A 162 -9.40 11.54 -3.64
N ARG A 163 -8.08 11.62 -3.53
CA ARG A 163 -7.24 10.53 -3.02
C ARG A 163 -7.17 10.56 -1.50
N THR A 164 -8.22 10.11 -0.83
CA THR A 164 -8.33 10.15 0.63
C THR A 164 -8.54 8.78 1.26
N VAL A 165 -8.28 8.72 2.57
CA VAL A 165 -8.87 7.74 3.48
C VAL A 165 -9.61 8.54 4.55
N ASP A 166 -10.91 8.38 4.59
CA ASP A 166 -11.75 9.01 5.59
C ASP A 166 -11.80 8.14 6.84
N VAL A 167 -11.62 8.77 7.99
CA VAL A 167 -11.66 8.15 9.31
C VAL A 167 -12.91 8.63 10.01
N GLU A 168 -13.86 7.71 10.25
CA GLU A 168 -15.17 7.99 10.83
C GLU A 168 -15.41 7.16 12.09
N LEU A 169 -16.24 7.69 12.99
CA LEU A 169 -16.73 6.96 14.16
C LEU A 169 -17.89 6.05 13.73
N ILE A 170 -17.89 4.80 14.22
CA ILE A 170 -19.03 3.91 14.13
C ILE A 170 -19.72 3.94 15.49
N ASP A 171 -20.99 4.34 15.49
CA ASP A 171 -21.87 4.36 16.67
C ASP A 171 -22.43 2.97 16.99
#